data_a11aeb438a504b8daa7de9cc445a0e25
#
_entry.id   a11aeb438a504b8daa7de9cc445a0e25
#
_cell.length_a   1.000
_cell.length_b   1.000
_cell.length_c   1.000
_cell.angle_alpha   90.00
_cell.angle_beta   90.00
_cell.angle_gamma   90.00
#
_symmetry.space_group_name_H-M   'P 1'
#
loop_
_entity.id
_entity.type
_entity.pdbx_description
1 polymer ?
#
loop_
_entity_poly.entity_id
_entity_poly.type
_entity_poly.pdbx_seq_one_letter_code
_entity_poly.pdbx_strand_id
1 'polypeptide(L)'
;MMLTGSHGTFCSGVALTRSLVLTAAHCVLPGADYKLVEFDSARQPLLKDVATITRHPGFDVNAVLRHRVTADVALIKLGAPLMVLPARLAPEGVAVTAGDPFVVAGYGVAVRGDGKTGGVVRAARLVATGQPGTLQIRLADPAGKGERAGLGACTGDSGAPVYREVGGTLAVIGVVSWSTGPALSEGCGGLTGVTPLMRYRAWIVEQAAKLGSPLPP
;
A
#
# COMPACT_ATOMS: atom_id res chain seq x y z
N MET A 1 6.48 6.00 -1.11
CA MET A 1 6.66 6.97 0.00
C MET A 1 6.68 6.22 1.31
N MET A 2 7.50 6.63 2.26
CA MET A 2 7.46 6.13 3.63
C MET A 2 6.55 7.04 4.47
N LEU A 3 5.74 6.47 5.34
CA LEU A 3 4.83 7.17 6.25
C LEU A 3 5.24 6.86 7.69
N THR A 4 5.39 7.91 8.51
CA THR A 4 5.68 7.77 9.94
C THR A 4 4.65 8.53 10.76
N GLY A 5 4.40 8.06 11.98
CA GLY A 5 3.47 8.69 12.92
C GLY A 5 4.02 8.77 14.34
N SER A 6 3.54 9.74 15.11
CA SER A 6 3.98 10.03 16.48
C SER A 6 3.82 8.85 17.45
N HIS A 7 2.92 7.92 17.17
CA HIS A 7 2.70 6.71 17.96
C HIS A 7 3.43 5.48 17.41
N GLY A 8 4.56 5.68 16.73
CA GLY A 8 5.38 4.59 16.20
C GLY A 8 4.85 3.98 14.91
N THR A 9 3.92 4.63 14.22
CA THR A 9 3.46 4.18 12.90
C THR A 9 4.63 4.18 11.92
N PHE A 10 4.78 3.05 11.21
CA PHE A 10 5.70 2.89 10.12
C PHE A 10 5.00 2.14 9.00
N CYS A 11 4.71 2.83 7.93
CA CYS A 11 3.94 2.35 6.78
C CYS A 11 4.54 2.84 5.46
N SER A 12 3.94 2.40 4.38
CA SER A 12 4.25 2.81 3.01
C SER A 12 3.05 3.51 2.36
N GLY A 13 3.28 4.17 1.25
CA GLY A 13 2.24 4.78 0.43
C GLY A 13 2.73 5.07 -0.98
N VAL A 14 1.84 5.50 -1.85
CA VAL A 14 2.15 5.85 -3.24
C VAL A 14 1.55 7.21 -3.61
N ALA A 15 2.36 8.06 -4.25
CA ALA A 15 1.89 9.33 -4.79
C ALA A 15 0.97 9.08 -6.00
N LEU A 16 -0.27 9.54 -5.93
CA LEU A 16 -1.21 9.59 -7.07
C LEU A 16 -1.15 10.93 -7.80
N THR A 17 -0.79 11.99 -7.07
CA THR A 17 -0.41 13.30 -7.63
C THR A 17 0.80 13.82 -6.86
N ARG A 18 1.35 14.96 -7.25
CA ARG A 18 2.46 15.56 -6.48
C ARG A 18 2.08 16.00 -5.06
N SER A 19 0.81 16.05 -4.72
CA SER A 19 0.35 16.47 -3.39
C SER A 19 -0.68 15.51 -2.76
N LEU A 20 -0.92 14.36 -3.39
CA LEU A 20 -1.87 13.36 -2.90
C LEU A 20 -1.22 11.99 -2.84
N VAL A 21 -1.24 11.36 -1.68
CA VAL A 21 -0.69 10.03 -1.43
C VAL A 21 -1.80 9.08 -1.03
N LEU A 22 -1.81 7.90 -1.64
CA LEU A 22 -2.66 6.77 -1.29
C LEU A 22 -1.91 5.87 -0.32
N THR A 23 -2.59 5.38 0.72
CA THR A 23 -2.08 4.43 1.71
C THR A 23 -3.21 3.57 2.28
N ALA A 24 -2.90 2.66 3.20
CA ALA A 24 -3.90 1.92 3.96
C ALA A 24 -4.52 2.80 5.07
N ALA A 25 -5.82 2.62 5.35
CA ALA A 25 -6.52 3.43 6.34
C ALA A 25 -6.02 3.16 7.78
N HIS A 26 -5.62 1.92 8.08
CA HIS A 26 -5.06 1.58 9.39
C HIS A 26 -3.72 2.25 9.68
N CYS A 27 -3.02 2.74 8.66
CA CYS A 27 -1.77 3.50 8.80
C CYS A 27 -1.97 4.93 9.32
N VAL A 28 -3.18 5.46 9.26
CA VAL A 28 -3.47 6.87 9.55
C VAL A 28 -4.68 7.02 10.50
N LEU A 29 -4.66 6.26 11.59
CA LEU A 29 -5.69 6.31 12.62
C LEU A 29 -5.75 7.69 13.30
N PRO A 30 -6.92 8.09 13.87
CA PRO A 30 -7.03 9.35 14.61
C PRO A 30 -6.10 9.38 15.84
N GLY A 31 -5.71 10.59 16.25
CA GLY A 31 -4.99 10.81 17.50
C GLY A 31 -3.46 10.75 17.38
N ALA A 32 -2.90 10.64 16.18
CA ALA A 32 -1.48 10.74 15.94
C ALA A 32 -1.15 11.80 14.89
N ASP A 33 0.04 12.37 14.97
CA ASP A 33 0.62 13.24 13.95
C ASP A 33 1.39 12.40 12.95
N TYR A 34 1.24 12.72 11.66
CA TYR A 34 1.85 11.95 10.57
C TYR A 34 2.76 12.82 9.71
N LYS A 35 3.83 12.21 9.21
CA LYS A 35 4.74 12.80 8.21
C LYS A 35 4.96 11.80 7.09
N LEU A 36 5.00 12.31 5.86
CA LEU A 36 5.55 11.55 4.74
C LEU A 36 7.05 11.82 4.65
N VAL A 37 7.80 10.78 4.34
CA VAL A 37 9.24 10.88 4.13
C VAL A 37 9.53 10.65 2.65
N GLU A 38 10.08 11.67 2.02
CA GLU A 38 10.69 11.62 0.70
C GLU A 38 12.21 11.61 0.90
N PHE A 39 12.96 11.06 -0.04
CA PHE A 39 14.42 11.08 0.01
C PHE A 39 14.95 11.91 -1.15
N ASP A 40 15.91 12.77 -0.89
CA ASP A 40 16.61 13.52 -1.93
C ASP A 40 17.62 12.63 -2.71
N SER A 41 18.35 13.23 -3.67
CA SER A 41 19.35 12.53 -4.46
C SER A 41 20.54 12.01 -3.64
N ALA A 42 20.80 12.61 -2.48
CA ALA A 42 21.81 12.17 -1.51
C ALA A 42 21.25 11.16 -0.48
N ARG A 43 20.01 10.69 -0.69
CA ARG A 43 19.24 9.81 0.22
C ARG A 43 19.02 10.40 1.62
N GLN A 44 19.01 11.74 1.74
CA GLN A 44 18.64 12.37 2.99
C GLN A 44 17.11 12.45 3.10
N PRO A 45 16.55 12.18 4.29
CA PRO A 45 15.10 12.22 4.49
C PRO A 45 14.58 13.65 4.47
N LEU A 46 13.57 13.90 3.65
CA LEU A 46 12.81 15.14 3.59
C LEU A 46 11.40 14.89 4.15
N LEU A 47 11.11 15.49 5.29
CA LEU A 47 9.79 15.35 5.91
C LEU A 47 8.78 16.26 5.23
N LYS A 48 7.63 15.73 4.87
CA LYS A 48 6.50 16.46 4.28
C LYS A 48 5.34 16.48 5.27
N ASP A 49 4.80 17.66 5.49
CA ASP A 49 3.66 17.85 6.37
C ASP A 49 2.37 17.31 5.74
N VAL A 50 1.60 16.64 6.55
CA VAL A 50 0.26 16.17 6.21
C VAL A 50 -0.72 17.30 6.49
N ALA A 51 -1.43 17.76 5.46
CA ALA A 51 -2.45 18.79 5.59
C ALA A 51 -3.83 18.20 5.93
N THR A 52 -4.20 17.08 5.28
CA THR A 52 -5.51 16.44 5.50
C THR A 52 -5.40 14.94 5.29
N ILE A 53 -6.10 14.17 6.11
CA ILE A 53 -6.25 12.72 5.97
C ILE A 53 -7.72 12.41 5.74
N THR A 54 -8.01 11.62 4.70
CA THR A 54 -9.36 11.12 4.40
C THR A 54 -9.31 9.61 4.34
N ARG A 55 -9.96 8.93 5.30
CA ARG A 55 -10.13 7.48 5.31
C ARG A 55 -11.46 7.13 4.66
N HIS A 56 -11.51 5.97 3.99
CA HIS A 56 -12.77 5.48 3.46
C HIS A 56 -13.76 5.22 4.60
N PRO A 57 -15.03 5.68 4.52
CA PRO A 57 -16.00 5.55 5.61
C PRO A 57 -16.35 4.10 5.99
N GLY A 58 -16.18 3.17 5.07
CA GLY A 58 -16.36 1.73 5.33
C GLY A 58 -15.13 1.02 5.92
N PHE A 59 -14.14 1.76 6.42
CA PHE A 59 -12.99 1.18 7.10
C PHE A 59 -13.34 0.71 8.50
N ASP A 60 -12.95 -0.51 8.85
CA ASP A 60 -13.03 -1.10 10.18
C ASP A 60 -11.67 -1.67 10.60
N VAL A 61 -11.07 -1.07 11.62
CA VAL A 61 -9.76 -1.49 12.14
C VAL A 61 -9.79 -2.91 12.72
N ASN A 62 -10.92 -3.31 13.33
CA ASN A 62 -11.06 -4.66 13.89
C ASN A 62 -11.10 -5.74 12.79
N ALA A 63 -11.58 -5.39 11.61
CA ALA A 63 -11.53 -6.30 10.45
C ALA A 63 -10.09 -6.51 10.00
N VAL A 64 -9.26 -5.46 9.95
CA VAL A 64 -7.82 -5.57 9.61
C VAL A 64 -7.10 -6.50 10.57
N LEU A 65 -7.28 -6.31 11.88
CA LEU A 65 -6.64 -7.13 12.93
C LEU A 65 -7.01 -8.61 12.85
N ARG A 66 -8.14 -8.93 12.21
CA ARG A 66 -8.62 -10.31 12.00
C ARG A 66 -8.37 -10.81 10.57
N HIS A 67 -7.56 -10.12 9.77
CA HIS A 67 -7.32 -10.37 8.34
C HIS A 67 -8.63 -10.49 7.53
N ARG A 68 -9.67 -9.74 7.92
CA ARG A 68 -10.96 -9.70 7.24
C ARG A 68 -11.03 -8.52 6.28
N VAL A 69 -11.94 -8.65 5.34
CA VAL A 69 -12.21 -7.60 4.34
C VAL A 69 -12.74 -6.34 5.00
N THR A 70 -12.13 -5.22 4.70
CA THR A 70 -12.59 -3.87 5.03
C THR A 70 -12.11 -2.90 3.97
N ALA A 71 -12.65 -1.69 3.94
CA ALA A 71 -12.21 -0.60 3.08
C ALA A 71 -10.91 0.04 3.60
N ASP A 72 -9.84 -0.75 3.69
CA ASP A 72 -8.55 -0.33 4.23
C ASP A 72 -7.78 0.55 3.23
N VAL A 73 -8.34 1.73 2.95
CA VAL A 73 -7.83 2.71 2.01
C VAL A 73 -7.99 4.13 2.54
N ALA A 74 -6.94 4.94 2.40
CA ALA A 74 -6.92 6.34 2.79
C ALA A 74 -6.13 7.20 1.82
N LEU A 75 -6.49 8.47 1.77
CA LEU A 75 -5.79 9.52 1.04
C LEU A 75 -5.18 10.52 2.02
N ILE A 76 -3.94 10.91 1.75
CA ILE A 76 -3.20 11.92 2.48
C ILE A 76 -2.95 13.09 1.54
N LYS A 77 -3.50 14.25 1.87
CA LYS A 77 -3.16 15.52 1.19
C LYS A 77 -1.95 16.13 1.89
N LEU A 78 -0.97 16.54 1.11
CA LEU A 78 0.24 17.20 1.60
C LEU A 78 0.13 18.71 1.49
N GLY A 79 0.80 19.40 2.41
CA GLY A 79 0.93 20.88 2.40
C GLY A 79 1.92 21.39 1.34
N ALA A 80 2.86 20.54 0.90
CA ALA A 80 3.85 20.87 -0.12
C ALA A 80 3.98 19.74 -1.15
N PRO A 81 4.34 20.04 -2.41
CA PRO A 81 4.45 19.03 -3.44
C PRO A 81 5.63 18.09 -3.24
N LEU A 82 5.46 16.85 -3.73
CA LEU A 82 6.51 15.84 -3.81
C LEU A 82 7.38 16.05 -5.06
N MET A 83 8.61 15.57 -4.98
CA MET A 83 9.55 15.53 -6.11
C MET A 83 9.37 14.28 -6.96
N VAL A 84 8.82 13.19 -6.38
CA VAL A 84 8.60 11.93 -7.10
C VAL A 84 7.52 12.06 -8.19
N LEU A 85 7.66 11.23 -9.21
CA LEU A 85 6.61 11.09 -10.22
C LEU A 85 5.41 10.34 -9.66
N PRO A 86 4.17 10.83 -9.89
CA PRO A 86 2.97 10.13 -9.49
C PRO A 86 2.80 8.79 -10.22
N ALA A 87 2.28 7.80 -9.51
CA ALA A 87 1.87 6.54 -10.10
C ALA A 87 0.45 6.65 -10.66
N ARG A 88 0.20 5.93 -11.75
CA ARG A 88 -1.12 5.84 -12.36
C ARG A 88 -2.01 4.90 -11.55
N LEU A 89 -3.23 5.33 -11.23
CA LEU A 89 -4.27 4.45 -10.72
C LEU A 89 -4.81 3.58 -11.85
N ALA A 90 -4.98 2.28 -11.59
CA ALA A 90 -5.51 1.37 -12.61
C ALA A 90 -6.92 1.80 -13.07
N PRO A 91 -7.26 1.61 -14.36
CA PRO A 91 -8.60 1.85 -14.86
C PRO A 91 -9.62 0.90 -14.24
N GLU A 92 -10.89 1.16 -14.46
CA GLU A 92 -11.96 0.24 -14.08
C GLU A 92 -11.89 -1.06 -14.88
N GLY A 93 -12.49 -2.12 -14.34
CA GLY A 93 -12.66 -3.39 -15.06
C GLY A 93 -11.42 -4.28 -15.14
N VAL A 94 -10.31 -3.92 -14.47
CA VAL A 94 -9.13 -4.79 -14.43
C VAL A 94 -9.45 -6.06 -13.64
N ALA A 95 -9.68 -7.17 -14.36
CA ALA A 95 -9.91 -8.46 -13.73
C ALA A 95 -8.60 -9.02 -13.14
N VAL A 96 -8.70 -9.73 -12.03
CA VAL A 96 -7.58 -10.43 -11.40
C VAL A 96 -7.91 -11.92 -11.32
N THR A 97 -7.00 -12.75 -11.80
CA THR A 97 -7.11 -14.20 -11.78
C THR A 97 -5.95 -14.83 -11.01
N ALA A 98 -6.14 -16.07 -10.54
CA ALA A 98 -5.06 -16.80 -9.90
C ALA A 98 -3.86 -16.96 -10.86
N GLY A 99 -2.66 -16.76 -10.33
CA GLY A 99 -1.43 -16.79 -11.12
C GLY A 99 -1.03 -15.46 -11.78
N ASP A 100 -1.92 -14.45 -11.81
CA ASP A 100 -1.56 -13.13 -12.33
C ASP A 100 -0.38 -12.54 -11.56
N PRO A 101 0.61 -11.95 -12.27
CA PRO A 101 1.79 -11.36 -11.66
C PRO A 101 1.53 -9.93 -11.18
N PHE A 102 2.15 -9.59 -10.05
CA PHE A 102 2.13 -8.26 -9.44
C PHE A 102 3.52 -7.86 -8.96
N VAL A 103 3.74 -6.56 -8.83
CA VAL A 103 4.90 -5.99 -8.16
C VAL A 103 4.42 -5.24 -6.93
N VAL A 104 4.93 -5.61 -5.77
CA VAL A 104 4.72 -4.89 -4.51
C VAL A 104 5.99 -4.13 -4.20
N ALA A 105 5.88 -2.83 -3.90
CA ALA A 105 7.04 -2.00 -3.60
C ALA A 105 6.80 -1.17 -2.34
N GLY A 106 7.61 -1.38 -1.29
CA GLY A 106 7.42 -0.74 0.00
C GLY A 106 8.73 -0.41 0.71
N TYR A 107 8.60 0.19 1.87
CA TYR A 107 9.71 0.60 2.76
C TYR A 107 9.81 -0.30 4.00
N GLY A 108 9.02 -1.36 4.06
CA GLY A 108 8.98 -2.28 5.19
C GLY A 108 10.32 -2.93 5.50
N VAL A 109 10.41 -3.58 6.66
CA VAL A 109 11.62 -4.29 7.07
C VAL A 109 11.88 -5.50 6.18
N ALA A 110 13.16 -5.80 5.92
CA ALA A 110 13.54 -7.02 5.20
C ALA A 110 13.57 -8.25 6.13
N VAL A 111 13.78 -8.01 7.44
CA VAL A 111 13.81 -9.05 8.47
C VAL A 111 12.82 -8.66 9.57
N ARG A 112 11.87 -9.54 9.84
CA ARG A 112 10.88 -9.31 10.90
C ARG A 112 11.58 -9.06 12.25
N GLY A 113 11.10 -8.02 12.96
CA GLY A 113 11.64 -7.64 14.27
C GLY A 113 12.94 -6.84 14.21
N ASP A 114 13.59 -6.73 13.05
CA ASP A 114 14.76 -5.88 12.87
C ASP A 114 14.40 -4.58 12.13
N GLY A 115 14.02 -3.56 12.91
CA GLY A 115 13.66 -2.22 12.39
C GLY A 115 14.78 -1.55 11.59
N LYS A 116 16.04 -1.93 11.80
CA LYS A 116 17.20 -1.37 11.05
C LYS A 116 17.19 -1.78 9.58
N THR A 117 16.45 -2.82 9.21
CA THR A 117 16.33 -3.29 7.83
C THR A 117 15.22 -2.60 7.04
N GLY A 118 14.40 -1.74 7.70
CA GLY A 118 13.37 -0.91 7.08
C GLY A 118 13.90 0.42 6.52
N GLY A 119 13.02 1.20 5.89
CA GLY A 119 13.35 2.55 5.38
C GLY A 119 14.06 2.60 4.03
N VAL A 120 14.33 1.45 3.43
CA VAL A 120 14.86 1.33 2.06
C VAL A 120 13.78 0.72 1.18
N VAL A 121 13.50 1.36 0.03
CA VAL A 121 12.51 0.82 -0.91
C VAL A 121 12.99 -0.53 -1.46
N ARG A 122 12.11 -1.51 -1.38
CA ARG A 122 12.29 -2.85 -1.96
C ARG A 122 11.06 -3.20 -2.77
N ALA A 123 11.25 -4.08 -3.75
CA ALA A 123 10.16 -4.60 -4.54
C ALA A 123 10.23 -6.12 -4.62
N ALA A 124 9.07 -6.76 -4.65
CA ALA A 124 8.93 -8.19 -4.85
C ALA A 124 7.93 -8.48 -5.97
N ARG A 125 8.22 -9.49 -6.78
CA ARG A 125 7.26 -10.05 -7.75
C ARG A 125 6.51 -11.18 -7.07
N LEU A 126 5.21 -11.03 -6.98
CA LEU A 126 4.31 -11.98 -6.34
C LEU A 126 3.22 -12.38 -7.33
N VAL A 127 2.51 -13.47 -7.07
CA VAL A 127 1.38 -13.91 -7.88
C VAL A 127 0.11 -13.99 -7.04
N ALA A 128 -1.03 -13.72 -7.69
CA ALA A 128 -2.32 -13.92 -7.05
C ALA A 128 -2.57 -15.40 -6.75
N THR A 129 -3.07 -15.69 -5.55
CA THR A 129 -3.36 -17.05 -5.13
C THR A 129 -4.85 -17.24 -4.80
N GLY A 130 -5.31 -18.47 -4.74
CA GLY A 130 -6.69 -18.83 -4.41
C GLY A 130 -7.70 -18.34 -5.45
N GLN A 131 -8.79 -17.77 -5.00
CA GLN A 131 -9.80 -17.13 -5.85
C GLN A 131 -9.76 -15.61 -5.60
N PRO A 132 -8.95 -14.86 -6.35
CA PRO A 132 -8.90 -13.43 -6.21
C PRO A 132 -10.25 -12.81 -6.55
N GLY A 133 -10.64 -11.81 -5.78
CA GLY A 133 -11.92 -11.13 -5.97
C GLY A 133 -11.81 -9.64 -5.80
N THR A 134 -12.94 -8.96 -5.92
CA THR A 134 -13.02 -7.51 -5.72
C THR A 134 -12.96 -7.10 -4.24
N LEU A 135 -13.04 -8.05 -3.31
CA LEU A 135 -13.02 -7.79 -1.87
C LEU A 135 -11.62 -7.82 -1.29
N GLN A 136 -10.83 -8.80 -1.70
CA GLN A 136 -9.46 -8.99 -1.23
C GLN A 136 -8.68 -9.80 -2.27
N ILE A 137 -7.43 -9.44 -2.46
CA ILE A 137 -6.47 -10.22 -3.24
C ILE A 137 -5.41 -10.73 -2.26
N ARG A 138 -5.00 -11.99 -2.44
CA ARG A 138 -3.89 -12.59 -1.70
C ARG A 138 -2.77 -12.88 -2.68
N LEU A 139 -1.58 -12.40 -2.36
CA LEU A 139 -0.39 -12.60 -3.16
C LEU A 139 0.60 -13.48 -2.39
N ALA A 140 1.36 -14.28 -3.12
CA ALA A 140 2.43 -15.09 -2.56
C ALA A 140 3.64 -15.13 -3.51
N ASP A 141 4.79 -15.48 -2.97
CA ASP A 141 5.95 -15.88 -3.76
C ASP A 141 5.61 -17.11 -4.60
N PRO A 142 5.76 -17.07 -5.93
CA PRO A 142 5.49 -18.20 -6.79
C PRO A 142 6.29 -19.45 -6.43
N ALA A 143 7.48 -19.31 -5.86
CA ALA A 143 8.33 -20.43 -5.43
C ALA A 143 7.84 -21.08 -4.13
N GLY A 144 7.38 -20.26 -3.15
CA GLY A 144 6.97 -20.69 -1.82
C GLY A 144 5.47 -20.95 -1.69
N LYS A 145 4.65 -20.34 -2.54
CA LYS A 145 3.17 -20.38 -2.55
C LYS A 145 2.52 -20.04 -1.19
N GLY A 146 3.24 -19.32 -0.31
CA GLY A 146 2.81 -18.99 1.05
C GLY A 146 3.02 -20.11 2.08
N GLU A 147 3.41 -21.31 1.67
CA GLU A 147 3.66 -22.46 2.56
C GLU A 147 5.09 -22.45 3.13
N ARG A 148 6.04 -21.89 2.40
CA ARG A 148 7.44 -21.74 2.79
C ARG A 148 7.81 -20.27 2.82
N ALA A 149 8.81 -19.91 3.64
CA ALA A 149 9.35 -18.56 3.67
C ALA A 149 9.85 -18.16 2.29
N GLY A 150 9.43 -16.98 1.84
CA GLY A 150 9.75 -16.45 0.53
C GLY A 150 9.62 -14.93 0.49
N LEU A 151 9.46 -14.40 -0.71
CA LEU A 151 9.17 -12.99 -0.91
C LEU A 151 7.74 -12.66 -0.45
N GLY A 152 7.55 -11.46 0.08
CA GLY A 152 6.24 -10.97 0.54
C GLY A 152 6.35 -9.67 1.31
N ALA A 153 5.22 -9.09 1.63
CA ALA A 153 5.17 -7.91 2.47
C ALA A 153 5.56 -8.25 3.92
N CYS A 154 6.06 -7.23 4.61
CA CYS A 154 6.48 -7.30 6.01
C CYS A 154 6.02 -6.05 6.78
N THR A 155 6.40 -5.94 8.06
CA THR A 155 6.13 -4.76 8.90
C THR A 155 6.63 -3.50 8.21
N GLY A 156 5.75 -2.51 8.04
CA GLY A 156 6.04 -1.25 7.34
C GLY A 156 5.66 -1.24 5.85
N ASP A 157 5.31 -2.37 5.24
CA ASP A 157 4.76 -2.41 3.89
C ASP A 157 3.25 -2.14 3.83
N SER A 158 2.56 -2.01 4.96
CA SER A 158 1.18 -1.55 5.00
C SER A 158 1.00 -0.26 4.20
N GLY A 159 0.02 -0.22 3.31
CA GLY A 159 -0.21 0.91 2.39
C GLY A 159 0.72 0.96 1.17
N ALA A 160 1.69 0.05 1.05
CA ALA A 160 2.54 -0.07 -0.14
C ALA A 160 1.70 -0.34 -1.40
N PRO A 161 2.03 0.28 -2.53
CA PRO A 161 1.35 0.02 -3.79
C PRO A 161 1.58 -1.41 -4.28
N VAL A 162 0.51 -1.97 -4.82
CA VAL A 162 0.51 -3.21 -5.58
C VAL A 162 0.28 -2.84 -7.04
N TYR A 163 1.29 -3.06 -7.86
CA TYR A 163 1.29 -2.72 -9.27
C TYR A 163 0.97 -3.93 -10.14
N ARG A 164 0.27 -3.66 -11.23
CA ARG A 164 0.09 -4.57 -12.35
C ARG A 164 0.37 -3.83 -13.65
N GLU A 165 0.88 -4.56 -14.64
CA GLU A 165 1.00 -4.03 -15.99
C GLU A 165 -0.39 -4.00 -16.65
N VAL A 166 -0.78 -2.82 -17.12
CA VAL A 166 -2.03 -2.57 -17.84
C VAL A 166 -1.71 -1.72 -19.06
N GLY A 167 -1.88 -2.28 -20.25
CA GLY A 167 -1.57 -1.58 -21.50
C GLY A 167 -0.10 -1.17 -21.62
N GLY A 168 0.84 -2.02 -21.20
CA GLY A 168 2.29 -1.77 -21.26
C GLY A 168 2.82 -0.81 -20.18
N THR A 169 1.99 -0.39 -19.21
CA THR A 169 2.39 0.52 -18.13
C THR A 169 2.02 -0.07 -16.77
N LEU A 170 2.85 0.17 -15.77
CA LEU A 170 2.52 -0.20 -14.39
C LEU A 170 1.45 0.73 -13.83
N ALA A 171 0.37 0.15 -13.32
CA ALA A 171 -0.70 0.86 -12.65
C ALA A 171 -0.95 0.27 -11.26
N VAL A 172 -1.32 1.12 -10.30
CA VAL A 172 -1.64 0.72 -8.94
C VAL A 172 -3.05 0.12 -8.93
N ILE A 173 -3.17 -1.16 -8.58
CA ILE A 173 -4.46 -1.87 -8.49
C ILE A 173 -4.87 -2.18 -7.06
N GLY A 174 -3.96 -2.08 -6.10
CA GLY A 174 -4.21 -2.37 -4.69
C GLY A 174 -3.20 -1.71 -3.79
N VAL A 175 -3.49 -1.77 -2.49
CA VAL A 175 -2.54 -1.41 -1.42
C VAL A 175 -2.41 -2.59 -0.44
N VAL A 176 -1.22 -2.79 0.08
CA VAL A 176 -0.96 -3.82 1.09
C VAL A 176 -1.72 -3.48 2.37
N SER A 177 -2.46 -4.45 2.90
CA SER A 177 -3.25 -4.32 4.12
C SER A 177 -2.66 -5.14 5.28
N TRP A 178 -2.18 -6.34 5.00
CA TRP A 178 -1.60 -7.23 6.00
C TRP A 178 -0.63 -8.24 5.37
N SER A 179 0.14 -8.93 6.20
CA SER A 179 1.03 -10.02 5.79
C SER A 179 1.01 -11.16 6.79
N THR A 180 1.44 -12.35 6.36
CA THR A 180 1.69 -13.50 7.23
C THR A 180 3.09 -14.05 7.03
N GLY A 181 3.53 -14.87 7.96
CA GLY A 181 4.61 -15.81 7.74
C GLY A 181 4.15 -17.03 6.93
N PRO A 182 5.03 -18.00 6.70
CA PRO A 182 4.72 -19.27 6.04
C PRO A 182 3.57 -20.01 6.73
N ALA A 183 2.77 -20.73 5.96
CA ALA A 183 1.65 -21.53 6.44
C ALA A 183 0.71 -20.74 7.38
N LEU A 184 0.46 -19.46 7.06
CA LEU A 184 -0.38 -18.52 7.82
C LEU A 184 0.13 -18.20 9.24
N SER A 185 1.36 -18.52 9.56
CA SER A 185 1.97 -18.11 10.83
C SER A 185 2.09 -16.57 10.89
N GLU A 186 2.34 -16.04 12.07
CA GLU A 186 2.70 -14.63 12.20
C GLU A 186 4.02 -14.33 11.50
N GLY A 187 4.10 -13.22 10.76
CA GLY A 187 5.36 -12.78 10.17
C GLY A 187 5.29 -12.23 8.78
N CYS A 188 6.34 -12.51 8.04
CA CYS A 188 6.58 -12.01 6.69
C CYS A 188 6.96 -13.16 5.76
N GLY A 189 6.82 -12.92 4.44
CA GLY A 189 7.24 -13.90 3.44
C GLY A 189 6.31 -15.09 3.22
N GLY A 190 5.10 -15.05 3.81
CA GLY A 190 3.99 -15.94 3.50
C GLY A 190 3.01 -15.30 2.52
N LEU A 191 1.79 -15.02 2.97
CA LEU A 191 0.80 -14.29 2.18
C LEU A 191 0.92 -12.78 2.37
N THR A 192 0.68 -12.05 1.29
CA THR A 192 0.47 -10.60 1.30
C THR A 192 -0.99 -10.32 0.98
N GLY A 193 -1.73 -9.78 1.94
CA GLY A 193 -3.12 -9.37 1.80
C GLY A 193 -3.22 -7.97 1.22
N VAL A 194 -4.03 -7.82 0.18
CA VAL A 194 -4.17 -6.59 -0.60
C VAL A 194 -5.61 -6.13 -0.58
N THR A 195 -5.83 -4.84 -0.32
CA THR A 195 -7.10 -4.15 -0.55
C THR A 195 -7.15 -3.74 -2.02
N PRO A 196 -8.01 -4.36 -2.86
CA PRO A 196 -8.13 -4.03 -4.27
C PRO A 196 -8.83 -2.68 -4.45
N LEU A 197 -8.27 -1.80 -5.27
CA LEU A 197 -8.76 -0.42 -5.42
C LEU A 197 -9.93 -0.28 -6.39
N MET A 198 -10.23 -1.27 -7.19
CA MET A 198 -11.32 -1.20 -8.18
C MET A 198 -12.68 -0.86 -7.56
N ARG A 199 -12.95 -1.36 -6.33
CA ARG A 199 -14.18 -1.02 -5.59
C ARG A 199 -14.18 0.39 -5.01
N TYR A 200 -13.01 0.95 -4.80
CA TYR A 200 -12.83 2.24 -4.14
C TYR A 200 -12.42 3.33 -5.12
N ARG A 201 -12.28 2.99 -6.41
CA ARG A 201 -11.78 3.91 -7.43
C ARG A 201 -12.64 5.17 -7.55
N ALA A 202 -13.95 5.03 -7.60
CA ALA A 202 -14.87 6.17 -7.67
C ALA A 202 -14.69 7.10 -6.44
N TRP A 203 -14.62 6.53 -5.23
CA TRP A 203 -14.35 7.28 -4.00
C TRP A 203 -12.97 7.96 -4.04
N ILE A 204 -11.92 7.27 -4.50
CA ILE A 204 -10.57 7.84 -4.61
C ILE A 204 -10.58 9.05 -5.56
N VAL A 205 -11.19 8.92 -6.72
CA VAL A 205 -11.28 10.01 -7.73
C VAL A 205 -12.07 11.20 -7.19
N GLU A 206 -13.21 10.95 -6.56
CA GLU A 206 -14.05 11.97 -5.95
C GLU A 206 -13.30 12.72 -4.82
N GLN A 207 -12.68 11.99 -3.90
CA GLN A 207 -11.94 12.61 -2.78
C GLN A 207 -10.68 13.34 -3.28
N ALA A 208 -9.99 12.82 -4.29
CA ALA A 208 -8.85 13.51 -4.90
C ALA A 208 -9.26 14.88 -5.46
N ALA A 209 -10.41 14.95 -6.14
CA ALA A 209 -10.95 16.21 -6.64
C ALA A 209 -11.35 17.17 -5.50
N LYS A 210 -12.04 16.68 -4.46
CA LYS A 210 -12.41 17.46 -3.26
C LYS A 210 -11.19 18.02 -2.52
N LEU A 211 -10.09 17.28 -2.51
CA LEU A 211 -8.83 17.70 -1.91
C LEU A 211 -7.97 18.60 -2.83
N GLY A 212 -8.51 19.06 -3.96
CA GLY A 212 -7.79 19.91 -4.91
C GLY A 212 -6.59 19.23 -5.55
N SER A 213 -6.68 17.92 -5.75
CA SER A 213 -5.64 17.11 -6.40
C SER A 213 -6.27 16.08 -7.37
N PRO A 214 -7.04 16.55 -8.37
CA PRO A 214 -7.74 15.65 -9.29
C PRO A 214 -6.73 14.71 -9.96
N LEU A 215 -7.13 13.45 -10.13
CA LEU A 215 -6.32 12.46 -10.82
C LEU A 215 -6.41 12.70 -12.34
N PRO A 216 -5.33 12.42 -13.07
CA PRO A 216 -5.40 12.43 -14.54
C PRO A 216 -6.41 11.38 -15.04
N PRO A 217 -7.04 11.60 -16.17
CA PRO A 217 -8.01 10.68 -16.77
C PRO A 217 -7.43 9.31 -17.12
#